data_de65c873628471faebfbc90f6d86fadc
#
_entry.id   de65c873628471faebfbc90f6d86fadc
#
_cell.length_a   1.000
_cell.length_b   1.000
_cell.length_c   1.000
_cell.angle_alpha   90.00
_cell.angle_beta   90.00
_cell.angle_gamma   90.00
#
_symmetry.space_group_name_H-M   'P 1'
#
loop_
_entity.id
_entity.type
_entity.pdbx_description
1 polymer ?
#
loop_
_entity_poly.entity_id
_entity_poly.type
_entity_poly.pdbx_seq_one_letter_code
_entity_poly.pdbx_strand_id
1 'polypeptide(L)'
;MNKIIGIDLGTTNSVVAVMEGGEPVVISTAEGSRLLPSVVAFNKNGERLVGQTAKRQAVINPENTVYSIKRFMGRRFEEVAQERKMVSYAVVQGPTGDARVKIPIAGREFTPQEISSMILAKLKADAEAYLGEPVSKAVITVPAYFNDSQRQATKDAGKIAGLEVLRIINEPTASALAYGLDKKKNELILVFDLGGGTFDVSILEVGDGVFEVKATNGDTHLGGDDWDQRVLNWAADEFQKENGIDLRKDRQALQRLREAAEQAKIELSTMMETEINLPYITADANGPKHLQLRLTRARLEQLRQPVPNGGFPLGDLGRMHRVLSRQLRDRLKPQQGFESHFGFEGTTVPFASCFHRSAFSHQIGKSPS
;
A
#
# COMPACT_ATOMS: atom_id res chain seq x y z
N MET A 1 12.94 -27.41 14.48
CA MET A 1 13.66 -26.12 14.23
C MET A 1 12.62 -25.04 14.22
N ASN A 2 12.81 -23.95 14.97
CA ASN A 2 11.84 -22.83 14.90
C ASN A 2 11.82 -22.25 13.48
N LYS A 3 10.69 -22.33 12.81
CA LYS A 3 10.49 -21.74 11.49
C LYS A 3 10.69 -20.23 11.53
N ILE A 4 11.27 -19.69 10.48
CA ILE A 4 11.41 -18.24 10.27
C ILE A 4 10.38 -17.84 9.23
N ILE A 5 9.58 -16.82 9.51
CA ILE A 5 8.62 -16.26 8.56
C ILE A 5 9.16 -14.97 7.94
N GLY A 6 8.84 -14.74 6.69
CA GLY A 6 9.04 -13.47 6.02
C GLY A 6 7.74 -12.66 6.06
N ILE A 7 7.80 -11.39 6.44
CA ILE A 7 6.65 -10.51 6.50
C ILE A 7 6.91 -9.26 5.65
N ASP A 8 6.00 -8.99 4.73
CA ASP A 8 5.87 -7.67 4.11
C ASP A 8 4.80 -6.89 4.85
N LEU A 9 5.21 -5.89 5.64
CA LEU A 9 4.31 -5.02 6.40
C LEU A 9 3.96 -3.80 5.54
N GLY A 10 3.00 -3.96 4.63
CA GLY A 10 2.62 -2.92 3.70
C GLY A 10 1.71 -1.83 4.30
N THR A 11 1.64 -0.68 3.63
CA THR A 11 0.77 0.45 4.04
C THR A 11 -0.71 0.08 3.96
N THR A 12 -1.12 -0.61 2.90
CA THR A 12 -2.52 -0.99 2.62
C THR A 12 -2.78 -2.45 2.91
N ASN A 13 -1.88 -3.35 2.48
CA ASN A 13 -1.97 -4.79 2.70
C ASN A 13 -0.64 -5.33 3.19
N SER A 14 -0.69 -6.38 4.00
CA SER A 14 0.48 -7.12 4.49
C SER A 14 0.41 -8.58 4.06
N VAL A 15 1.58 -9.21 3.97
CA VAL A 15 1.73 -10.61 3.52
C VAL A 15 2.69 -11.33 4.43
N VAL A 16 2.45 -12.63 4.65
CA VAL A 16 3.38 -13.52 5.34
C VAL A 16 3.73 -14.72 4.47
N ALA A 17 4.97 -15.12 4.49
CA ALA A 17 5.49 -16.27 3.75
C ALA A 17 6.45 -17.10 4.61
N VAL A 18 6.63 -18.34 4.21
CA VAL A 18 7.58 -19.30 4.82
C VAL A 18 8.34 -20.03 3.73
N MET A 19 9.53 -20.55 4.07
CA MET A 19 10.28 -21.43 3.18
C MET A 19 9.83 -22.89 3.37
N GLU A 20 9.37 -23.52 2.29
CA GLU A 20 9.00 -24.93 2.24
C GLU A 20 9.69 -25.62 1.05
N GLY A 21 10.38 -26.71 1.32
CA GLY A 21 11.09 -27.44 0.26
C GLY A 21 12.15 -26.62 -0.50
N GLY A 22 12.63 -25.51 0.08
CA GLY A 22 13.58 -24.60 -0.57
C GLY A 22 12.92 -23.46 -1.37
N GLU A 23 11.58 -23.43 -1.44
CA GLU A 23 10.82 -22.40 -2.17
C GLU A 23 9.99 -21.53 -1.20
N PRO A 24 9.80 -20.23 -1.49
CA PRO A 24 8.96 -19.36 -0.68
C PRO A 24 7.48 -19.64 -0.96
N VAL A 25 6.71 -19.89 0.09
CA VAL A 25 5.27 -20.11 0.05
C VAL A 25 4.56 -18.98 0.79
N VAL A 26 3.65 -18.28 0.10
CA VAL A 26 2.79 -17.26 0.72
C VAL A 26 1.67 -17.95 1.47
N ILE A 27 1.55 -17.67 2.76
CA ILE A 27 0.55 -18.23 3.65
C ILE A 27 -0.79 -17.49 3.47
N SER A 28 -1.88 -18.23 3.34
CA SER A 28 -3.22 -17.67 3.35
C SER A 28 -3.67 -17.34 4.77
N THR A 29 -4.37 -16.22 4.94
CA THR A 29 -5.03 -15.86 6.20
C THR A 29 -6.15 -16.85 6.54
N ALA A 30 -6.63 -16.82 7.76
CA ALA A 30 -7.79 -17.63 8.19
C ALA A 30 -9.05 -17.35 7.34
N GLU A 31 -9.13 -16.17 6.73
CA GLU A 31 -10.21 -15.77 5.83
C GLU A 31 -10.01 -16.26 4.37
N GLY A 32 -8.96 -17.02 4.09
CA GLY A 32 -8.64 -17.60 2.78
C GLY A 32 -7.96 -16.66 1.78
N SER A 33 -7.62 -15.44 2.18
CA SER A 33 -6.89 -14.47 1.36
C SER A 33 -5.38 -14.61 1.58
N ARG A 34 -4.58 -14.38 0.53
CA ARG A 34 -3.12 -14.23 0.65
C ARG A 34 -2.70 -12.84 1.12
N LEU A 35 -3.64 -11.89 1.14
CA LEU A 35 -3.42 -10.51 1.57
C LEU A 35 -4.20 -10.27 2.85
N LEU A 36 -3.54 -9.71 3.86
CA LEU A 36 -4.15 -9.18 5.06
C LEU A 36 -4.24 -7.65 4.94
N PRO A 37 -5.45 -7.05 4.90
CA PRO A 37 -5.55 -5.60 5.00
C PRO A 37 -4.84 -5.07 6.24
N SER A 38 -3.97 -4.07 6.08
CA SER A 38 -3.22 -3.43 7.18
C SER A 38 -4.14 -2.49 7.98
N VAL A 39 -5.24 -3.04 8.50
CA VAL A 39 -6.31 -2.33 9.18
C VAL A 39 -6.54 -2.95 10.55
N VAL A 40 -6.65 -2.09 11.57
CA VAL A 40 -6.99 -2.46 12.95
C VAL A 40 -8.20 -1.66 13.41
N ALA A 41 -9.19 -2.30 13.98
CA ALA A 41 -10.37 -1.63 14.53
C ALA A 41 -10.65 -2.09 15.96
N PHE A 42 -11.33 -1.21 16.72
CA PHE A 42 -11.83 -1.51 18.06
C PHE A 42 -13.35 -1.40 18.04
N ASN A 43 -14.05 -2.49 18.34
CA ASN A 43 -15.50 -2.51 18.35
C ASN A 43 -16.09 -1.94 19.67
N LYS A 44 -17.43 -1.82 19.73
CA LYS A 44 -18.12 -1.27 20.91
C LYS A 44 -17.88 -2.05 22.21
N ASN A 45 -17.48 -3.32 22.09
CA ASN A 45 -17.16 -4.15 23.25
C ASN A 45 -15.69 -4.03 23.68
N GLY A 46 -14.90 -3.16 23.02
CA GLY A 46 -13.46 -3.03 23.25
C GLY A 46 -12.62 -4.15 22.60
N GLU A 47 -13.22 -5.03 21.81
CA GLU A 47 -12.52 -6.10 21.13
C GLU A 47 -11.74 -5.54 19.94
N ARG A 48 -10.53 -6.05 19.78
CA ARG A 48 -9.66 -5.72 18.65
C ARG A 48 -9.95 -6.59 17.45
N LEU A 49 -10.20 -5.97 16.32
CA LEU A 49 -10.35 -6.61 15.02
C LEU A 49 -9.14 -6.25 14.15
N VAL A 50 -8.68 -7.19 13.30
CA VAL A 50 -7.53 -6.98 12.40
C VAL A 50 -7.86 -7.55 11.03
N GLY A 51 -7.39 -6.88 9.98
CA GLY A 51 -7.54 -7.35 8.60
C GLY A 51 -8.92 -7.07 8.02
N GLN A 52 -9.48 -8.03 7.33
CA GLN A 52 -10.73 -7.87 6.58
C GLN A 52 -11.92 -7.52 7.48
N THR A 53 -11.99 -8.09 8.68
CA THR A 53 -13.04 -7.79 9.65
C THR A 53 -12.98 -6.35 10.15
N ALA A 54 -11.76 -5.83 10.39
CA ALA A 54 -11.54 -4.44 10.73
C ALA A 54 -11.89 -3.51 9.55
N LYS A 55 -11.49 -3.86 8.32
CA LYS A 55 -11.82 -3.08 7.11
C LYS A 55 -13.33 -2.94 6.92
N ARG A 56 -14.09 -4.02 7.08
CA ARG A 56 -15.57 -3.99 6.98
C ARG A 56 -16.22 -3.09 8.04
N GLN A 57 -15.63 -2.94 9.21
CA GLN A 57 -16.14 -2.09 10.27
C GLN A 57 -15.86 -0.60 10.04
N ALA A 58 -14.92 -0.24 9.18
CA ALA A 58 -14.53 1.14 8.91
C ALA A 58 -15.71 2.04 8.51
N VAL A 59 -16.71 1.46 7.81
CA VAL A 59 -17.93 2.17 7.38
C VAL A 59 -18.72 2.76 8.56
N ILE A 60 -18.88 1.98 9.61
CA ILE A 60 -19.76 2.33 10.74
C ILE A 60 -18.99 2.83 11.95
N ASN A 61 -17.67 2.69 11.96
CA ASN A 61 -16.81 3.03 13.07
C ASN A 61 -15.45 3.61 12.62
N PRO A 62 -15.45 4.65 11.78
CA PRO A 62 -14.24 5.17 11.15
C PRO A 62 -13.24 5.79 12.14
N GLU A 63 -13.69 6.37 13.24
CA GLU A 63 -12.83 7.00 14.26
C GLU A 63 -12.06 6.00 15.14
N ASN A 64 -12.53 4.74 15.21
CA ASN A 64 -11.88 3.66 15.94
C ASN A 64 -11.29 2.60 14.99
N THR A 65 -11.15 2.93 13.70
CA THR A 65 -10.57 2.06 12.67
C THR A 65 -9.32 2.71 12.10
N VAL A 66 -8.18 2.07 12.31
CA VAL A 66 -6.85 2.56 11.94
C VAL A 66 -6.37 1.84 10.68
N TYR A 67 -6.02 2.60 9.67
CA TYR A 67 -5.41 2.15 8.41
C TYR A 67 -4.23 3.06 8.05
N SER A 68 -3.41 2.66 7.09
CA SER A 68 -2.22 3.42 6.64
C SER A 68 -1.25 3.80 7.77
N ILE A 69 -1.20 3.00 8.84
CA ILE A 69 -0.40 3.29 10.05
C ILE A 69 1.10 3.37 9.75
N LYS A 70 1.59 2.67 8.71
CA LYS A 70 2.98 2.69 8.27
C LYS A 70 3.49 4.11 7.96
N ARG A 71 2.59 5.02 7.54
CA ARG A 71 2.91 6.43 7.24
C ARG A 71 3.36 7.22 8.48
N PHE A 72 2.99 6.76 9.67
CA PHE A 72 3.31 7.39 10.96
C PHE A 72 4.47 6.69 11.68
N MET A 73 4.94 5.55 11.18
CA MET A 73 5.94 4.71 11.82
C MET A 73 7.25 5.47 12.03
N GLY A 74 7.69 5.60 13.29
CA GLY A 74 8.95 6.24 13.66
C GLY A 74 9.04 7.74 13.37
N ARG A 75 7.90 8.43 13.16
CA ARG A 75 7.85 9.84 12.79
C ARG A 75 7.32 10.71 13.94
N ARG A 76 7.76 11.96 13.95
CA ARG A 76 7.26 12.98 14.88
C ARG A 76 5.89 13.51 14.40
N PHE A 77 5.10 14.03 15.34
CA PHE A 77 3.78 14.57 15.06
C PHE A 77 3.81 15.73 14.04
N GLU A 78 4.84 16.59 14.11
CA GLU A 78 5.01 17.73 13.21
C GLU A 78 5.31 17.31 11.77
N GLU A 79 5.98 16.18 11.58
CA GLU A 79 6.39 15.66 10.27
C GLU A 79 5.23 15.04 9.47
N VAL A 80 4.10 14.74 10.12
CA VAL A 80 2.97 14.00 9.54
C VAL A 80 1.73 14.87 9.31
N ALA A 81 1.92 16.17 9.11
CA ALA A 81 0.83 17.13 8.97
C ALA A 81 -0.08 16.85 7.75
N GLN A 82 0.47 16.27 6.69
CA GLN A 82 -0.28 15.90 5.49
C GLN A 82 -1.00 14.56 5.68
N GLU A 83 -0.32 13.56 6.20
CA GLU A 83 -0.83 12.22 6.45
C GLU A 83 -2.03 12.25 7.41
N ARG A 84 -2.02 13.14 8.41
CA ARG A 84 -3.14 13.34 9.35
C ARG A 84 -4.44 13.76 8.67
N LYS A 85 -4.36 14.44 7.52
CA LYS A 85 -5.54 14.86 6.75
C LYS A 85 -6.14 13.74 5.90
N MET A 86 -5.38 12.65 5.69
CA MET A 86 -5.78 11.53 4.84
C MET A 86 -6.52 10.43 5.60
N VAL A 87 -6.53 10.49 6.93
CA VAL A 87 -7.11 9.45 7.78
C VAL A 87 -8.34 9.96 8.53
N SER A 88 -9.27 9.04 8.85
CA SER A 88 -10.53 9.37 9.53
C SER A 88 -10.42 9.36 11.06
N TYR A 89 -9.38 8.70 11.58
CA TYR A 89 -9.11 8.64 13.01
C TYR A 89 -8.24 9.83 13.47
N ALA A 90 -8.26 10.11 14.77
CA ALA A 90 -7.49 11.22 15.33
C ALA A 90 -6.02 10.82 15.54
N VAL A 91 -5.11 11.60 14.96
CA VAL A 91 -3.67 11.52 15.24
C VAL A 91 -3.30 12.68 16.16
N VAL A 92 -2.65 12.36 17.27
CA VAL A 92 -2.29 13.30 18.35
C VAL A 92 -0.79 13.27 18.63
N GLN A 93 -0.30 14.31 19.28
CA GLN A 93 1.10 14.39 19.71
C GLN A 93 1.28 13.65 21.04
N GLY A 94 2.18 12.68 21.06
CA GLY A 94 2.59 11.99 22.27
C GLY A 94 3.53 12.83 23.15
N PRO A 95 3.81 12.36 24.38
CA PRO A 95 4.63 13.10 25.36
C PRO A 95 6.07 13.37 24.89
N THR A 96 6.61 12.56 24.00
CA THR A 96 7.95 12.71 23.43
C THR A 96 7.95 13.42 22.06
N GLY A 97 6.79 13.96 21.64
CA GLY A 97 6.61 14.60 20.33
C GLY A 97 6.39 13.62 19.19
N ASP A 98 6.22 12.34 19.49
CA ASP A 98 5.89 11.27 18.56
C ASP A 98 4.43 11.37 18.06
N ALA A 99 4.16 10.85 16.87
CA ALA A 99 2.80 10.74 16.37
C ALA A 99 2.10 9.53 17.01
N ARG A 100 0.89 9.73 17.54
CA ARG A 100 0.06 8.67 18.16
C ARG A 100 -1.34 8.68 17.59
N VAL A 101 -2.00 7.54 17.65
CA VAL A 101 -3.40 7.37 17.27
C VAL A 101 -4.25 7.34 18.52
N LYS A 102 -5.24 8.25 18.61
CA LYS A 102 -6.21 8.26 19.69
C LYS A 102 -7.42 7.41 19.29
N ILE A 103 -7.72 6.41 20.12
CA ILE A 103 -8.88 5.52 19.94
C ILE A 103 -9.90 5.81 21.04
N PRO A 104 -11.00 6.54 20.72
CA PRO A 104 -11.97 6.97 21.70
C PRO A 104 -12.57 5.82 22.50
N ILE A 105 -12.96 4.73 21.83
CA ILE A 105 -13.61 3.59 22.49
C ILE A 105 -12.66 2.82 23.41
N ALA A 106 -11.35 2.82 23.12
CA ALA A 106 -10.34 2.21 23.98
C ALA A 106 -9.89 3.14 25.12
N GLY A 107 -10.32 4.41 25.09
CA GLY A 107 -9.97 5.42 26.10
C GLY A 107 -8.48 5.76 26.19
N ARG A 108 -7.68 5.40 25.16
CA ARG A 108 -6.22 5.59 25.17
C ARG A 108 -5.64 5.92 23.79
N GLU A 109 -4.39 6.32 23.83
CA GLU A 109 -3.56 6.53 22.65
C GLU A 109 -2.68 5.32 22.40
N PHE A 110 -2.43 5.07 21.13
CA PHE A 110 -1.55 3.99 20.65
C PHE A 110 -0.43 4.57 19.81
N THR A 111 0.77 4.05 19.98
CA THR A 111 1.88 4.33 19.07
C THR A 111 1.67 3.58 17.74
N PRO A 112 2.26 4.05 16.63
CA PRO A 112 2.24 3.31 15.36
C PRO A 112 2.82 1.90 15.49
N GLN A 113 3.80 1.70 16.37
CA GLN A 113 4.39 0.41 16.67
C GLN A 113 3.38 -0.55 17.31
N GLU A 114 2.58 -0.07 18.28
CA GLU A 114 1.53 -0.88 18.91
C GLU A 114 0.45 -1.29 17.90
N ILE A 115 0.00 -0.38 17.04
CA ILE A 115 -0.98 -0.72 16.00
C ILE A 115 -0.40 -1.71 14.98
N SER A 116 0.83 -1.47 14.52
CA SER A 116 1.52 -2.38 13.59
C SER A 116 1.76 -3.76 14.21
N SER A 117 2.05 -3.81 15.51
CA SER A 117 2.23 -5.08 16.22
C SER A 117 0.96 -5.94 16.22
N MET A 118 -0.22 -5.33 16.17
CA MET A 118 -1.50 -6.07 16.08
C MET A 118 -1.64 -6.75 14.72
N ILE A 119 -1.19 -6.08 13.64
CA ILE A 119 -1.15 -6.66 12.29
C ILE A 119 -0.14 -7.82 12.26
N LEU A 120 1.05 -7.60 12.80
CA LEU A 120 2.10 -8.62 12.87
C LEU A 120 1.68 -9.83 13.71
N ALA A 121 0.97 -9.61 14.83
CA ALA A 121 0.45 -10.68 15.67
C ALA A 121 -0.61 -11.53 14.94
N LYS A 122 -1.45 -10.91 14.10
CA LYS A 122 -2.41 -11.64 13.25
C LYS A 122 -1.69 -12.49 12.21
N LEU A 123 -0.70 -11.93 11.50
CA LEU A 123 0.10 -12.67 10.52
C LEU A 123 0.89 -13.82 11.16
N LYS A 124 1.41 -13.60 12.38
CA LYS A 124 2.03 -14.66 13.18
C LYS A 124 1.04 -15.78 13.48
N ALA A 125 -0.15 -15.45 13.98
CA ALA A 125 -1.18 -16.44 14.29
C ALA A 125 -1.63 -17.22 13.05
N ASP A 126 -1.78 -16.57 11.90
CA ASP A 126 -2.11 -17.23 10.63
C ASP A 126 -0.97 -18.18 10.20
N ALA A 127 0.30 -17.77 10.39
CA ALA A 127 1.45 -18.62 10.11
C ALA A 127 1.52 -19.82 11.05
N GLU A 128 1.29 -19.63 12.34
CA GLU A 128 1.25 -20.72 13.34
C GLU A 128 0.12 -21.72 13.05
N ALA A 129 -1.06 -21.23 12.63
CA ALA A 129 -2.18 -22.08 12.23
C ALA A 129 -1.86 -22.90 10.97
N TYR A 130 -1.19 -22.28 9.99
CA TYR A 130 -0.76 -22.97 8.77
C TYR A 130 0.33 -24.02 9.02
N LEU A 131 1.32 -23.68 9.85
CA LEU A 131 2.49 -24.54 10.11
C LEU A 131 2.20 -25.64 11.15
N GLY A 132 1.16 -25.47 11.99
CA GLY A 132 0.89 -26.34 13.12
C GLY A 132 1.91 -26.29 14.26
N GLU A 133 2.79 -25.28 14.26
CA GLU A 133 3.82 -25.08 15.28
C GLU A 133 4.00 -23.59 15.63
N PRO A 134 4.48 -23.26 16.84
CA PRO A 134 4.75 -21.87 17.23
C PRO A 134 5.84 -21.22 16.37
N VAL A 135 5.64 -19.93 16.07
CA VAL A 135 6.57 -19.08 15.31
C VAL A 135 7.08 -17.97 16.21
N SER A 136 8.41 -17.89 16.38
CA SER A 136 9.04 -16.86 17.21
C SER A 136 9.97 -15.93 16.44
N LYS A 137 10.30 -16.22 15.17
CA LYS A 137 11.32 -15.51 14.39
C LYS A 137 10.77 -15.00 13.09
N ALA A 138 11.14 -13.76 12.74
CA ALA A 138 10.72 -13.13 11.49
C ALA A 138 11.82 -12.31 10.83
N VAL A 139 11.72 -12.19 9.50
CA VAL A 139 12.36 -11.15 8.69
C VAL A 139 11.25 -10.23 8.21
N ILE A 140 11.40 -8.91 8.37
CA ILE A 140 10.38 -7.93 8.00
C ILE A 140 10.94 -6.97 6.97
N THR A 141 10.15 -6.62 5.93
CA THR A 141 10.55 -5.67 4.91
C THR A 141 10.17 -4.24 5.27
N VAL A 142 10.96 -3.28 4.77
CA VAL A 142 10.71 -1.84 4.87
C VAL A 142 11.10 -1.16 3.56
N PRO A 143 10.52 0.00 3.23
CA PRO A 143 10.97 0.81 2.10
C PRO A 143 12.45 1.15 2.20
N ALA A 144 13.13 1.23 1.05
CA ALA A 144 14.57 1.50 1.02
C ALA A 144 14.95 2.87 1.62
N TYR A 145 14.04 3.85 1.54
CA TYR A 145 14.24 5.22 2.07
C TYR A 145 13.95 5.35 3.58
N PHE A 146 13.43 4.30 4.25
CA PHE A 146 13.19 4.37 5.69
C PHE A 146 14.49 4.69 6.42
N ASN A 147 14.43 5.71 7.28
CA ASN A 147 15.53 6.08 8.17
C ASN A 147 15.63 5.10 9.36
N ASP A 148 16.69 5.26 10.15
CA ASP A 148 16.97 4.37 11.29
C ASP A 148 15.84 4.36 12.32
N SER A 149 15.20 5.51 12.60
CA SER A 149 14.06 5.59 13.53
C SER A 149 12.86 4.77 13.04
N GLN A 150 12.56 4.80 11.74
CA GLN A 150 11.46 4.05 11.13
C GLN A 150 11.77 2.54 11.09
N ARG A 151 13.02 2.17 10.80
CA ARG A 151 13.51 0.77 10.85
C ARG A 151 13.45 0.22 12.27
N GLN A 152 13.91 0.99 13.26
CA GLN A 152 13.84 0.60 14.65
C GLN A 152 12.39 0.46 15.13
N ALA A 153 11.51 1.40 14.78
CA ALA A 153 10.09 1.33 15.09
C ALA A 153 9.41 0.07 14.51
N THR A 154 9.79 -0.33 13.28
CA THR A 154 9.31 -1.59 12.67
C THR A 154 9.81 -2.82 13.44
N LYS A 155 11.07 -2.80 13.86
CA LYS A 155 11.65 -3.87 14.70
C LYS A 155 10.97 -3.96 16.05
N ASP A 156 10.66 -2.81 16.67
CA ASP A 156 9.95 -2.74 17.96
C ASP A 156 8.52 -3.27 17.83
N ALA A 157 7.82 -2.96 16.71
CA ALA A 157 6.50 -3.53 16.44
C ALA A 157 6.54 -5.06 16.36
N GLY A 158 7.56 -5.63 15.72
CA GLY A 158 7.79 -7.08 15.71
C GLY A 158 8.00 -7.66 17.11
N LYS A 159 8.81 -6.98 17.93
CA LYS A 159 9.07 -7.40 19.32
C LYS A 159 7.80 -7.35 20.17
N ILE A 160 6.98 -6.31 20.02
CA ILE A 160 5.68 -6.18 20.72
C ILE A 160 4.73 -7.31 20.29
N ALA A 161 4.79 -7.74 19.02
CA ALA A 161 4.02 -8.89 18.51
C ALA A 161 4.55 -10.26 18.98
N GLY A 162 5.62 -10.30 19.79
CA GLY A 162 6.24 -11.53 20.24
C GLY A 162 7.08 -12.23 19.17
N LEU A 163 7.68 -11.46 18.26
CA LEU A 163 8.61 -11.94 17.24
C LEU A 163 10.03 -11.44 17.51
N GLU A 164 11.00 -12.33 17.44
CA GLU A 164 12.39 -11.98 17.30
C GLU A 164 12.64 -11.57 15.84
N VAL A 165 12.82 -10.27 15.60
CA VAL A 165 13.09 -9.74 14.25
C VAL A 165 14.58 -9.93 13.96
N LEU A 166 14.90 -10.96 13.18
CA LEU A 166 16.27 -11.33 12.83
C LEU A 166 16.91 -10.30 11.90
N ARG A 167 16.13 -9.80 10.93
CA ARG A 167 16.57 -8.78 9.98
C ARG A 167 15.42 -7.89 9.56
N ILE A 168 15.77 -6.64 9.27
CA ILE A 168 14.98 -5.71 8.46
C ILE A 168 15.64 -5.67 7.07
N ILE A 169 14.86 -5.92 6.02
CA ILE A 169 15.33 -5.97 4.62
C ILE A 169 14.60 -4.87 3.82
N ASN A 170 15.28 -4.27 2.86
CA ASN A 170 14.63 -3.32 1.95
C ASN A 170 13.66 -4.05 1.01
N GLU A 171 12.47 -3.50 0.83
CA GLU A 171 11.43 -4.05 -0.07
C GLU A 171 11.95 -4.33 -1.49
N PRO A 172 12.68 -3.40 -2.16
CA PRO A 172 13.22 -3.69 -3.48
C PRO A 172 14.25 -4.83 -3.50
N THR A 173 15.01 -5.00 -2.41
CA THR A 173 15.94 -6.13 -2.26
C THR A 173 15.19 -7.45 -2.11
N ALA A 174 14.14 -7.47 -1.28
CA ALA A 174 13.29 -8.65 -1.10
C ALA A 174 12.62 -9.06 -2.41
N SER A 175 12.15 -8.09 -3.19
CA SER A 175 11.54 -8.32 -4.50
C SER A 175 12.54 -8.91 -5.51
N ALA A 176 13.75 -8.38 -5.54
CA ALA A 176 14.81 -8.89 -6.40
C ALA A 176 15.21 -10.34 -6.04
N LEU A 177 15.30 -10.64 -4.74
CA LEU A 177 15.54 -11.99 -4.24
C LEU A 177 14.41 -12.96 -4.63
N ALA A 178 13.15 -12.56 -4.43
CA ALA A 178 11.99 -13.38 -4.78
C ALA A 178 11.90 -13.68 -6.29
N TYR A 179 12.45 -12.81 -7.13
CA TYR A 179 12.54 -13.03 -8.57
C TYR A 179 13.71 -13.96 -8.97
N GLY A 180 14.58 -14.32 -8.05
CA GLY A 180 15.73 -15.22 -8.31
C GLY A 180 16.93 -14.54 -8.93
N LEU A 181 17.10 -13.24 -8.71
CA LEU A 181 18.22 -12.45 -9.24
C LEU A 181 19.54 -12.66 -8.48
N ASP A 182 19.49 -13.29 -7.31
CA ASP A 182 20.68 -13.71 -6.54
C ASP A 182 21.59 -14.68 -7.29
N LYS A 183 21.03 -15.41 -8.27
CA LYS A 183 21.73 -16.39 -9.11
C LYS A 183 22.40 -15.79 -10.35
N LYS A 184 22.23 -14.48 -10.59
CA LYS A 184 22.74 -13.78 -11.76
C LYS A 184 23.98 -12.97 -11.44
N LYS A 185 24.84 -12.77 -12.43
CA LYS A 185 26.10 -12.04 -12.31
C LYS A 185 25.97 -10.65 -12.90
N ASN A 186 26.38 -9.63 -12.12
CA ASN A 186 26.58 -8.24 -12.54
C ASN A 186 25.45 -7.64 -13.40
N GLU A 187 24.22 -7.64 -12.87
CA GLU A 187 23.08 -7.01 -13.51
C GLU A 187 22.68 -5.71 -12.80
N LEU A 188 22.31 -4.70 -13.58
CA LEU A 188 21.62 -3.53 -13.09
C LEU A 188 20.12 -3.72 -13.27
N ILE A 189 19.37 -3.63 -12.20
CA ILE A 189 17.92 -3.88 -12.21
C ILE A 189 17.15 -2.66 -11.72
N LEU A 190 15.97 -2.45 -12.30
CA LEU A 190 15.00 -1.47 -11.85
C LEU A 190 13.84 -2.20 -11.16
N VAL A 191 13.61 -1.87 -9.90
CA VAL A 191 12.42 -2.29 -9.15
C VAL A 191 11.43 -1.13 -9.15
N PHE A 192 10.23 -1.40 -9.67
CA PHE A 192 9.13 -0.45 -9.73
C PHE A 192 8.00 -0.97 -8.84
N ASP A 193 7.82 -0.34 -7.69
CA ASP A 193 6.84 -0.72 -6.69
C ASP A 193 5.75 0.35 -6.58
N LEU A 194 4.54 0.03 -7.07
CA LEU A 194 3.38 0.88 -6.98
C LEU A 194 2.34 0.22 -6.08
N GLY A 195 2.34 0.64 -4.83
CA GLY A 195 1.43 0.15 -3.80
C GLY A 195 0.08 0.85 -3.79
N GLY A 196 -0.70 0.61 -2.73
CA GLY A 196 -1.97 1.32 -2.50
C GLY A 196 -1.75 2.77 -2.10
N GLY A 197 -0.71 3.06 -1.33
CA GLY A 197 -0.48 4.40 -0.79
C GLY A 197 0.86 5.04 -1.13
N THR A 198 1.81 4.28 -1.67
CA THR A 198 3.16 4.76 -2.01
C THR A 198 3.59 4.23 -3.36
N PHE A 199 4.43 5.00 -4.02
CA PHE A 199 5.16 4.61 -5.21
C PHE A 199 6.65 4.67 -4.93
N ASP A 200 7.35 3.57 -5.17
CA ASP A 200 8.79 3.45 -4.96
C ASP A 200 9.47 2.90 -6.21
N VAL A 201 10.58 3.52 -6.59
CA VAL A 201 11.43 3.05 -7.66
C VAL A 201 12.86 2.96 -7.16
N SER A 202 13.50 1.82 -7.36
CA SER A 202 14.88 1.59 -6.91
C SER A 202 15.71 0.96 -8.02
N ILE A 203 16.95 1.43 -8.13
CA ILE A 203 17.97 0.84 -9.00
C ILE A 203 18.91 0.06 -8.11
N LEU A 204 19.05 -1.23 -8.39
CA LEU A 204 19.93 -2.13 -7.67
C LEU A 204 20.99 -2.67 -8.62
N GLU A 205 22.22 -2.77 -8.13
CA GLU A 205 23.26 -3.58 -8.75
C GLU A 205 23.31 -4.93 -8.05
N VAL A 206 23.27 -5.99 -8.83
CA VAL A 206 23.33 -7.36 -8.34
C VAL A 206 24.64 -7.97 -8.83
N GLY A 207 25.48 -8.44 -7.90
CA GLY A 207 26.74 -9.08 -8.22
C GLY A 207 27.17 -10.04 -7.12
N ASP A 208 27.56 -11.27 -7.49
CA ASP A 208 28.08 -12.29 -6.59
C ASP A 208 27.23 -12.54 -5.32
N GLY A 209 25.90 -12.49 -5.47
CA GLY A 209 24.93 -12.66 -4.36
C GLY A 209 24.75 -11.41 -3.48
N VAL A 210 25.37 -10.29 -3.83
CA VAL A 210 25.23 -9.01 -3.14
C VAL A 210 24.26 -8.11 -3.91
N PHE A 211 23.36 -7.46 -3.18
CA PHE A 211 22.43 -6.47 -3.69
C PHE A 211 22.80 -5.09 -3.14
N GLU A 212 23.22 -4.19 -4.01
CA GLU A 212 23.54 -2.83 -3.64
C GLU A 212 22.48 -1.87 -4.22
N VAL A 213 21.80 -1.10 -3.34
CA VAL A 213 20.86 -0.07 -3.79
C VAL A 213 21.65 1.15 -4.24
N LYS A 214 21.70 1.40 -5.54
CA LYS A 214 22.44 2.53 -6.15
C LYS A 214 21.65 3.83 -6.05
N ALA A 215 20.34 3.77 -6.23
CA ALA A 215 19.47 4.93 -6.12
C ALA A 215 18.04 4.48 -5.78
N THR A 216 17.35 5.31 -5.04
CA THR A 216 15.91 5.16 -4.79
C THR A 216 15.24 6.52 -4.91
N ASN A 217 14.01 6.51 -5.43
CA ASN A 217 13.14 7.66 -5.52
C ASN A 217 11.69 7.17 -5.43
N GLY A 218 10.73 8.08 -5.32
CA GLY A 218 9.34 7.70 -5.25
C GLY A 218 8.45 8.85 -4.82
N ASP A 219 7.19 8.53 -4.58
CA ASP A 219 6.22 9.44 -4.01
C ASP A 219 5.46 8.71 -2.88
N THR A 220 5.59 9.21 -1.66
CA THR A 220 4.96 8.64 -0.47
C THR A 220 3.45 8.89 -0.40
N HIS A 221 2.90 9.63 -1.36
CA HIS A 221 1.49 9.99 -1.46
C HIS A 221 0.88 9.64 -2.82
N LEU A 222 1.52 8.75 -3.59
CA LEU A 222 1.02 8.24 -4.87
C LEU A 222 0.79 6.74 -4.79
N GLY A 223 -0.44 6.32 -5.05
CA GLY A 223 -0.79 4.89 -5.05
C GLY A 223 -2.22 4.62 -5.51
N GLY A 224 -2.66 3.39 -5.34
CA GLY A 224 -4.02 2.96 -5.70
C GLY A 224 -5.13 3.78 -5.04
N ASP A 225 -4.89 4.23 -3.79
CA ASP A 225 -5.84 5.02 -3.00
C ASP A 225 -6.15 6.38 -3.67
N ASP A 226 -5.18 6.97 -4.40
CA ASP A 226 -5.39 8.23 -5.12
C ASP A 226 -6.34 8.05 -6.30
N TRP A 227 -6.27 6.91 -6.97
CA TRP A 227 -7.22 6.59 -8.04
C TRP A 227 -8.59 6.26 -7.49
N ASP A 228 -8.68 5.56 -6.36
CA ASP A 228 -9.94 5.31 -5.67
C ASP A 228 -10.61 6.63 -5.28
N GLN A 229 -9.83 7.59 -4.78
CA GLN A 229 -10.34 8.92 -4.44
C GLN A 229 -10.87 9.69 -5.65
N ARG A 230 -10.26 9.54 -6.82
CA ARG A 230 -10.74 10.17 -8.05
C ARG A 230 -12.05 9.57 -8.55
N VAL A 231 -12.17 8.23 -8.50
CA VAL A 231 -13.43 7.53 -8.83
C VAL A 231 -14.52 7.92 -7.84
N LEU A 232 -14.19 7.96 -6.53
CA LEU A 232 -15.10 8.42 -5.48
C LEU A 232 -15.62 9.83 -5.75
N ASN A 233 -14.70 10.77 -6.02
CA ASN A 233 -15.09 12.16 -6.28
C ASN A 233 -15.96 12.27 -7.52
N TRP A 234 -15.61 11.60 -8.61
CA TRP A 234 -16.44 11.55 -9.80
C TRP A 234 -17.85 11.03 -9.52
N ALA A 235 -17.96 9.91 -8.82
CA ALA A 235 -19.26 9.32 -8.50
C ALA A 235 -20.08 10.20 -7.56
N ALA A 236 -19.45 10.86 -6.58
CA ALA A 236 -20.11 11.81 -5.70
C ALA A 236 -20.60 13.06 -6.46
N ASP A 237 -19.79 13.56 -7.41
CA ASP A 237 -20.16 14.72 -8.24
C ASP A 237 -21.32 14.40 -9.19
N GLU A 238 -21.33 13.20 -9.81
CA GLU A 238 -22.46 12.76 -10.65
C GLU A 238 -23.76 12.64 -9.82
N PHE A 239 -23.67 12.03 -8.63
CA PHE A 239 -24.81 11.92 -7.72
C PHE A 239 -25.32 13.31 -7.26
N GLN A 240 -24.40 14.22 -6.95
CA GLN A 240 -24.76 15.57 -6.53
C GLN A 240 -25.45 16.36 -7.65
N LYS A 241 -25.03 16.20 -8.90
CA LYS A 241 -25.70 16.82 -10.07
C LYS A 241 -27.16 16.35 -10.23
N GLU A 242 -27.39 15.06 -10.01
CA GLU A 242 -28.69 14.43 -10.19
C GLU A 242 -29.63 14.68 -8.99
N ASN A 243 -29.12 14.56 -7.77
CA ASN A 243 -29.93 14.54 -6.54
C ASN A 243 -29.75 15.79 -5.66
N GLY A 244 -28.80 16.67 -5.96
CA GLY A 244 -28.53 17.87 -5.15
C GLY A 244 -27.79 17.56 -3.82
N ILE A 245 -27.43 16.31 -3.54
CA ILE A 245 -26.88 15.85 -2.27
C ILE A 245 -25.41 15.47 -2.46
N ASP A 246 -24.52 16.03 -1.64
CA ASP A 246 -23.11 15.66 -1.62
C ASP A 246 -22.85 14.51 -0.64
N LEU A 247 -22.65 13.30 -1.18
CA LEU A 247 -22.40 12.07 -0.40
C LEU A 247 -21.12 12.14 0.45
N ARG A 248 -20.19 13.04 0.16
CA ARG A 248 -18.96 13.22 0.92
C ARG A 248 -19.19 13.83 2.31
N LYS A 249 -20.35 14.43 2.55
CA LYS A 249 -20.75 14.99 3.84
C LYS A 249 -21.33 13.94 4.80
N ASP A 250 -21.75 12.80 4.28
CA ASP A 250 -22.23 11.66 5.08
C ASP A 250 -21.11 10.61 5.20
N ARG A 251 -20.67 10.35 6.44
CA ARG A 251 -19.56 9.44 6.71
C ARG A 251 -19.83 8.00 6.25
N GLN A 252 -21.07 7.52 6.39
CA GLN A 252 -21.45 6.17 5.98
C GLN A 252 -21.50 6.06 4.47
N ALA A 253 -22.15 7.03 3.81
CA ALA A 253 -22.19 7.10 2.35
C ALA A 253 -20.80 7.22 1.75
N LEU A 254 -19.95 8.08 2.31
CA LEU A 254 -18.55 8.27 1.88
C LEU A 254 -17.75 6.98 1.94
N GLN A 255 -17.87 6.22 3.03
CA GLN A 255 -17.11 4.96 3.19
C GLN A 255 -17.63 3.88 2.22
N ARG A 256 -18.96 3.72 2.07
CA ARG A 256 -19.55 2.81 1.09
C ARG A 256 -19.11 3.15 -0.34
N LEU A 257 -19.06 4.45 -0.65
CA LEU A 257 -18.61 4.94 -1.95
C LEU A 257 -17.11 4.66 -2.17
N ARG A 258 -16.28 4.79 -1.11
CA ARG A 258 -14.85 4.45 -1.17
C ARG A 258 -14.61 2.98 -1.48
N GLU A 259 -15.32 2.10 -0.79
CA GLU A 259 -15.22 0.64 -1.04
C GLU A 259 -15.66 0.27 -2.44
N ALA A 260 -16.75 0.87 -2.92
CA ALA A 260 -17.24 0.64 -4.27
C ALA A 260 -16.28 1.19 -5.34
N ALA A 261 -15.62 2.33 -5.09
CA ALA A 261 -14.61 2.89 -5.97
C ALA A 261 -13.37 2.00 -6.07
N GLU A 262 -12.87 1.49 -4.94
CA GLU A 262 -11.77 0.52 -4.89
C GLU A 262 -12.13 -0.77 -5.66
N GLN A 263 -13.32 -1.32 -5.41
CA GLN A 263 -13.80 -2.53 -6.09
C GLN A 263 -13.93 -2.31 -7.60
N ALA A 264 -14.50 -1.20 -8.03
CA ALA A 264 -14.62 -0.86 -9.44
C ALA A 264 -13.26 -0.71 -10.13
N LYS A 265 -12.26 -0.10 -9.45
CA LYS A 265 -10.87 -0.04 -9.94
C LYS A 265 -10.29 -1.44 -10.13
N ILE A 266 -10.49 -2.35 -9.17
CA ILE A 266 -10.00 -3.73 -9.23
C ILE A 266 -10.63 -4.48 -10.41
N GLU A 267 -11.95 -4.38 -10.58
CA GLU A 267 -12.68 -5.05 -11.68
C GLU A 267 -12.23 -4.54 -13.05
N LEU A 268 -12.02 -3.23 -13.20
CA LEU A 268 -11.55 -2.62 -14.44
C LEU A 268 -10.11 -3.02 -14.83
N SER A 269 -9.37 -3.72 -13.97
CA SER A 269 -8.08 -4.30 -14.36
C SER A 269 -8.24 -5.45 -15.36
N THR A 270 -9.36 -6.15 -15.32
CA THR A 270 -9.68 -7.27 -16.23
C THR A 270 -10.86 -6.97 -17.14
N MET A 271 -11.85 -6.19 -16.68
CA MET A 271 -13.07 -5.84 -17.41
C MET A 271 -12.93 -4.50 -18.12
N MET A 272 -13.70 -4.28 -19.18
CA MET A 272 -13.75 -3.01 -19.91
C MET A 272 -14.72 -2.02 -19.27
N GLU A 273 -15.65 -2.50 -18.47
CA GLU A 273 -16.63 -1.72 -17.74
C GLU A 273 -17.10 -2.44 -16.48
N THR A 274 -17.57 -1.67 -15.51
CA THR A 274 -18.18 -2.16 -14.28
C THR A 274 -19.29 -1.21 -13.83
N GLU A 275 -20.09 -1.64 -12.87
CA GLU A 275 -21.18 -0.87 -12.29
C GLU A 275 -20.90 -0.57 -10.81
N ILE A 276 -21.00 0.71 -10.43
CA ILE A 276 -21.04 1.14 -9.04
C ILE A 276 -22.52 1.20 -8.64
N ASN A 277 -22.99 0.21 -7.87
CA ASN A 277 -24.39 0.10 -7.44
C ASN A 277 -24.47 0.12 -5.92
N LEU A 278 -24.96 1.22 -5.37
CA LEU A 278 -25.10 1.45 -3.94
C LEU A 278 -26.56 1.79 -3.59
N PRO A 279 -27.41 0.77 -3.39
CA PRO A 279 -28.80 0.98 -3.00
C PRO A 279 -28.86 1.61 -1.60
N TYR A 280 -29.85 2.49 -1.39
CA TYR A 280 -30.10 3.18 -0.12
C TYR A 280 -28.84 3.90 0.39
N ILE A 281 -28.15 4.65 -0.49
CA ILE A 281 -26.89 5.32 -0.14
C ILE A 281 -27.15 6.51 0.80
N THR A 282 -28.27 7.18 0.64
CA THR A 282 -28.76 8.28 1.48
C THR A 282 -30.28 8.41 1.35
N ALA A 283 -30.91 9.37 2.05
CA ALA A 283 -32.31 9.70 1.94
C ALA A 283 -32.53 11.21 2.06
N ASP A 284 -33.59 11.71 1.44
CA ASP A 284 -34.10 13.07 1.59
C ASP A 284 -35.61 13.06 1.93
N ALA A 285 -36.24 14.24 1.89
CA ALA A 285 -37.69 14.38 2.15
C ALA A 285 -38.59 13.58 1.18
N ASN A 286 -38.05 13.21 0.00
CA ASN A 286 -38.77 12.44 -1.03
C ASN A 286 -38.52 10.94 -0.92
N GLY A 287 -37.73 10.49 0.10
CA GLY A 287 -37.46 9.08 0.35
C GLY A 287 -36.00 8.68 0.09
N PRO A 288 -35.75 7.35 0.06
CA PRO A 288 -34.41 6.81 -0.13
C PRO A 288 -33.87 7.12 -1.53
N LYS A 289 -32.56 7.33 -1.61
CA LYS A 289 -31.81 7.56 -2.84
C LYS A 289 -30.81 6.42 -3.08
N HIS A 290 -30.60 6.11 -4.35
CA HIS A 290 -29.72 5.04 -4.80
C HIS A 290 -28.68 5.63 -5.75
N LEU A 291 -27.44 5.15 -5.65
CA LEU A 291 -26.40 5.45 -6.63
C LEU A 291 -26.27 4.26 -7.57
N GLN A 292 -26.41 4.48 -8.86
CA GLN A 292 -26.15 3.49 -9.90
C GLN A 292 -25.41 4.18 -11.04
N LEU A 293 -24.12 3.87 -11.20
CA LEU A 293 -23.27 4.47 -12.21
C LEU A 293 -22.47 3.41 -12.94
N ARG A 294 -22.37 3.54 -14.24
CA ARG A 294 -21.51 2.73 -15.09
C ARG A 294 -20.16 3.39 -15.24
N LEU A 295 -19.10 2.68 -14.88
CA LEU A 295 -17.72 3.12 -15.03
C LEU A 295 -17.00 2.27 -16.07
N THR A 296 -16.48 2.90 -17.11
CA THR A 296 -15.65 2.23 -18.13
C THR A 296 -14.17 2.39 -17.83
N ARG A 297 -13.33 1.47 -18.33
CA ARG A 297 -11.87 1.58 -18.25
C ARG A 297 -11.38 2.89 -18.88
N ALA A 298 -11.92 3.29 -20.03
CA ALA A 298 -11.58 4.55 -20.68
C ALA A 298 -11.89 5.76 -19.78
N ARG A 299 -13.03 5.73 -19.04
CA ARG A 299 -13.36 6.79 -18.08
C ARG A 299 -12.41 6.81 -16.90
N LEU A 300 -12.04 5.64 -16.36
CA LEU A 300 -11.03 5.54 -15.31
C LEU A 300 -9.68 6.11 -15.77
N GLU A 301 -9.26 5.82 -17.00
CA GLU A 301 -8.04 6.36 -17.59
C GLU A 301 -8.10 7.89 -17.73
N GLN A 302 -9.23 8.45 -18.13
CA GLN A 302 -9.44 9.91 -18.15
C GLN A 302 -9.37 10.54 -16.76
N LEU A 303 -10.00 9.91 -15.76
CA LEU A 303 -9.94 10.37 -14.37
C LEU A 303 -8.51 10.33 -13.80
N ARG A 304 -7.64 9.49 -14.34
CA ARG A 304 -6.22 9.38 -13.98
C ARG A 304 -5.33 10.44 -14.60
N GLN A 305 -5.76 11.11 -15.69
CA GLN A 305 -4.96 12.15 -16.33
C GLN A 305 -4.85 13.39 -15.44
N PRO A 306 -3.71 14.12 -15.44
CA PRO A 306 -3.57 15.38 -14.73
C PRO A 306 -4.55 16.40 -15.33
N VAL A 307 -5.27 17.09 -14.44
CA VAL A 307 -6.02 18.28 -14.87
C VAL A 307 -5.01 19.35 -15.28
N PRO A 308 -5.13 20.01 -16.45
CA PRO A 308 -4.14 20.97 -16.94
C PRO A 308 -3.89 22.19 -16.05
N ASN A 309 -4.72 22.41 -15.03
CA ASN A 309 -4.64 23.54 -14.10
C ASN A 309 -4.54 23.07 -12.64
N GLY A 310 -3.33 22.80 -12.17
CA GLY A 310 -2.92 23.04 -10.78
C GLY A 310 -3.42 22.08 -9.70
N GLY A 311 -3.44 20.77 -9.93
CA GLY A 311 -3.75 19.88 -8.82
C GLY A 311 -3.54 18.38 -9.11
N PHE A 312 -2.44 17.87 -8.64
CA PHE A 312 -2.07 16.46 -8.45
C PHE A 312 -1.30 15.67 -9.54
N PRO A 313 -0.53 14.68 -9.13
CA PRO A 313 0.87 14.48 -9.50
C PRO A 313 1.12 13.46 -10.60
N LEU A 314 0.29 13.32 -11.62
CA LEU A 314 0.70 12.64 -12.86
C LEU A 314 1.64 13.52 -13.71
N GLY A 315 1.74 14.82 -13.41
CA GLY A 315 2.89 15.65 -13.79
C GLY A 315 4.20 15.09 -13.24
N ASP A 316 4.12 14.30 -12.17
CA ASP A 316 5.27 13.63 -11.55
C ASP A 316 5.70 12.35 -12.25
N LEU A 317 4.85 11.63 -12.98
CA LEU A 317 5.37 10.60 -13.92
C LEU A 317 6.26 11.24 -15.00
N GLY A 318 5.88 12.41 -15.52
CA GLY A 318 6.75 13.21 -16.40
C GLY A 318 7.93 13.86 -15.67
N ARG A 319 7.78 14.23 -14.39
CA ARG A 319 8.87 14.64 -13.50
C ARG A 319 9.73 13.45 -13.11
N MET A 320 9.14 12.31 -12.78
CA MET A 320 9.85 11.06 -12.52
C MET A 320 10.67 10.61 -13.72
N HIS A 321 10.12 10.65 -14.93
CA HIS A 321 10.90 10.37 -16.14
C HIS A 321 12.07 11.35 -16.25
N ARG A 322 11.91 12.64 -15.93
CA ARG A 322 12.98 13.62 -15.94
C ARG A 322 13.97 13.46 -14.78
N VAL A 323 13.47 13.14 -13.58
CA VAL A 323 14.32 12.91 -12.39
C VAL A 323 15.06 11.59 -12.54
N LEU A 324 14.39 10.52 -12.96
CA LEU A 324 15.02 9.22 -13.23
C LEU A 324 16.06 9.35 -14.35
N SER A 325 15.72 10.01 -15.46
CA SER A 325 16.66 10.27 -16.57
C SER A 325 17.82 11.15 -16.16
N ARG A 326 17.61 12.13 -15.26
CA ARG A 326 18.66 13.00 -14.75
C ARG A 326 19.54 12.27 -13.74
N GLN A 327 18.97 11.54 -12.79
CA GLN A 327 19.75 10.77 -11.81
C GLN A 327 20.46 9.57 -12.43
N LEU A 328 19.85 8.89 -13.41
CA LEU A 328 20.53 7.88 -14.24
C LEU A 328 21.69 8.52 -15.02
N ARG A 329 21.49 9.69 -15.62
CA ARG A 329 22.53 10.40 -16.37
C ARG A 329 23.65 10.95 -15.48
N ASP A 330 23.30 11.45 -14.29
CA ASP A 330 24.27 12.10 -13.39
C ASP A 330 25.07 11.06 -12.57
N ARG A 331 24.55 9.86 -12.36
CA ARG A 331 25.21 8.79 -11.58
C ARG A 331 25.76 7.63 -12.40
N LEU A 332 25.21 7.39 -13.57
CA LEU A 332 25.78 6.48 -14.56
C LEU A 332 26.59 7.33 -15.54
N LYS A 333 27.87 7.59 -15.25
CA LYS A 333 28.80 8.07 -16.29
C LYS A 333 28.70 7.08 -17.44
N PRO A 334 28.51 7.54 -18.69
CA PRO A 334 28.39 6.63 -19.83
C PRO A 334 29.68 5.84 -19.98
N GLN A 335 29.68 4.58 -19.62
CA GLN A 335 30.55 3.64 -20.29
C GLN A 335 29.97 3.52 -21.69
N GLN A 336 30.81 3.74 -22.68
CA GLN A 336 30.44 3.71 -24.10
C GLN A 336 29.63 2.44 -24.41
N GLY A 337 28.35 2.60 -24.79
CA GLY A 337 27.46 1.53 -25.17
C GLY A 337 26.06 1.56 -24.56
N PHE A 338 25.79 2.46 -23.61
CA PHE A 338 24.52 2.45 -22.87
C PHE A 338 23.37 3.26 -23.52
N GLU A 339 23.68 4.09 -24.53
CA GLU A 339 22.65 4.94 -25.19
C GLU A 339 21.72 4.22 -26.17
N SER A 340 22.03 2.98 -26.58
CA SER A 340 21.28 2.29 -27.65
C SER A 340 20.18 1.34 -27.12
N HIS A 341 20.05 1.09 -25.80
CA HIS A 341 19.17 0.05 -25.28
C HIS A 341 17.98 0.55 -24.46
N PHE A 342 17.89 1.83 -24.14
CA PHE A 342 16.70 2.44 -23.56
C PHE A 342 15.95 3.26 -24.62
N GLY A 343 15.43 2.58 -25.63
CA GLY A 343 14.45 3.13 -26.57
C GLY A 343 13.11 3.36 -25.86
N PHE A 344 13.00 4.46 -25.13
CA PHE A 344 11.72 5.01 -24.73
C PHE A 344 11.15 5.85 -25.88
N GLU A 345 10.92 5.23 -27.02
CA GLU A 345 9.99 5.77 -28.00
C GLU A 345 8.58 5.46 -27.51
N GLY A 346 7.87 6.50 -27.19
CA GLY A 346 6.44 6.76 -27.05
C GLY A 346 5.40 5.62 -27.16
N THR A 347 5.66 4.44 -26.62
CA THR A 347 4.66 3.40 -26.48
C THR A 347 4.13 3.43 -25.06
N THR A 348 2.91 3.93 -24.93
CA THR A 348 2.04 3.68 -23.78
C THR A 348 2.03 2.18 -23.49
N VAL A 349 2.78 1.75 -22.48
CA VAL A 349 2.66 0.39 -21.93
C VAL A 349 1.21 0.23 -21.52
N PRO A 350 0.46 -0.77 -22.02
CA PRO A 350 -0.91 -0.97 -21.59
C PRO A 350 -0.91 -1.29 -20.10
N PHE A 351 -1.44 -0.41 -19.29
CA PHE A 351 -1.53 -0.50 -17.83
C PHE A 351 -2.38 -1.68 -17.34
N ALA A 352 -2.96 -2.46 -18.23
CA ALA A 352 -3.83 -3.58 -17.91
C ALA A 352 -3.12 -4.77 -17.24
N SER A 353 -1.78 -4.89 -17.34
CA SER A 353 -1.04 -6.03 -16.78
C SER A 353 -0.57 -5.85 -15.34
N CYS A 354 -0.66 -4.65 -14.78
CA CYS A 354 -0.15 -4.36 -13.43
C CYS A 354 -1.11 -4.70 -12.29
N PHE A 355 -2.38 -5.04 -12.54
CA PHE A 355 -3.38 -5.14 -11.49
C PHE A 355 -3.74 -6.55 -11.03
N HIS A 356 -3.25 -7.61 -11.65
CA HIS A 356 -3.77 -8.96 -11.38
C HIS A 356 -2.88 -9.86 -10.50
N ARG A 357 -1.79 -9.39 -9.99
CA ARG A 357 -0.96 -10.14 -9.03
C ARG A 357 -0.45 -9.25 -7.91
N SER A 358 -1.35 -8.74 -7.08
CA SER A 358 -0.99 -8.06 -5.85
C SER A 358 -0.70 -9.06 -4.73
N ALA A 359 0.37 -9.78 -4.88
CA ALA A 359 1.15 -10.40 -3.82
C ALA A 359 2.47 -10.80 -4.44
N PHE A 360 3.41 -9.94 -4.67
CA PHE A 360 4.65 -10.20 -5.42
C PHE A 360 4.54 -10.16 -6.95
N SER A 361 3.99 -9.13 -7.56
CA SER A 361 4.31 -8.84 -8.96
C SER A 361 4.97 -7.48 -9.08
N HIS A 362 6.22 -7.45 -8.71
CA HIS A 362 7.12 -6.38 -9.11
C HIS A 362 7.52 -6.67 -10.55
N GLN A 363 7.15 -5.82 -11.49
CA GLN A 363 7.66 -5.97 -12.85
C GLN A 363 9.11 -5.54 -12.87
N ILE A 364 10.00 -6.51 -12.97
CA ILE A 364 11.39 -6.30 -13.31
C ILE A 364 11.47 -6.33 -14.82
N GLY A 365 11.63 -5.17 -15.45
CA GLY A 365 11.86 -5.07 -16.88
C GLY A 365 13.19 -5.70 -17.24
N LYS A 366 13.17 -6.81 -18.02
CA LYS A 366 14.36 -7.31 -18.71
C LYS A 366 14.49 -6.56 -20.02
N SER A 367 15.69 -6.05 -20.30
CA SER A 367 16.13 -5.81 -21.65
C SER A 367 16.33 -7.17 -22.35
N PRO A 368 15.80 -7.42 -23.56
CA PRO A 368 16.20 -8.58 -24.33
C PRO A 368 17.66 -8.44 -24.71
N SER A 369 18.39 -9.52 -24.53
CA SER A 369 19.80 -9.72 -24.94
C SER A 369 19.95 -9.63 -26.42
#